data_95ebb3cebeb3885eb8167e979feba971
#
_entry.id   95ebb3cebeb3885eb8167e979feba971
#
_cell.length_a   1.000
_cell.length_b   1.000
_cell.length_c   1.000
_cell.angle_alpha   90.00
_cell.angle_beta   90.00
_cell.angle_gamma   90.00
#
_symmetry.space_group_name_H-M   'P 1'
#
loop_
_entity.id
_entity.type
_entity.pdbx_description
1 polymer ?
#
loop_
_entity_poly.entity_id
_entity_poly.type
_entity_poly.pdbx_seq_one_letter_code
_entity_poly.pdbx_strand_id
1 'polypeptide(L)'
;SKMDSSVRLLVLINPNNPCGSVAGAEEIEQLLSIARKWPNCMIVADEIYDGLDFTGTQRSVASLSTDVPVFTLNGVSKVYYAPGWRIGYLAIHDPTHRMLNVRDGIERMLRARLCASTPAQFGYLAGLESDRSWMLGYSEKVIRQRDVCIKRISQIEGLEVQSSGGAFYMFVRLTDAKWAEDDKQFVLDLLHEEHVLVVHGSGFSPKLGK
;
A
#
# COMPACT_ATOMS: atom_id res chain seq x y z
N SER A 1 -17.09 -8.22 -15.10
CA SER A 1 -16.11 -7.13 -15.04
C SER A 1 -16.78 -5.91 -14.43
N LYS A 2 -16.04 -5.20 -13.54
CA LYS A 2 -16.50 -3.89 -13.01
C LYS A 2 -15.94 -2.73 -13.84
N MET A 3 -15.27 -3.02 -14.95
CA MET A 3 -14.69 -2.02 -15.85
C MET A 3 -15.71 -1.62 -16.90
N ASP A 4 -15.87 -0.31 -17.07
CA ASP A 4 -16.64 0.32 -18.14
C ASP A 4 -15.97 1.63 -18.60
N SER A 5 -16.55 2.31 -19.56
CA SER A 5 -15.97 3.53 -20.15
C SER A 5 -15.91 4.74 -19.19
N SER A 6 -16.54 4.68 -18.03
CA SER A 6 -16.49 5.73 -17.01
C SER A 6 -15.26 5.62 -16.11
N VAL A 7 -14.63 4.44 -16.05
CA VAL A 7 -13.44 4.21 -15.22
C VAL A 7 -12.26 5.00 -15.78
N ARG A 8 -11.68 5.85 -14.93
CA ARG A 8 -10.55 6.71 -15.25
C ARG A 8 -9.29 6.32 -14.50
N LEU A 9 -9.46 5.59 -13.39
CA LEU A 9 -8.39 5.33 -12.46
C LEU A 9 -8.48 3.91 -11.92
N LEU A 10 -7.36 3.18 -11.99
CA LEU A 10 -7.12 1.97 -11.21
C LEU A 10 -6.11 2.29 -10.12
N VAL A 11 -6.42 1.94 -8.88
CA VAL A 11 -5.51 2.14 -7.75
C VAL A 11 -4.96 0.81 -7.30
N LEU A 12 -3.64 0.69 -7.27
CA LEU A 12 -2.92 -0.45 -6.71
C LEU A 12 -2.05 0.04 -5.56
N ILE A 13 -2.21 -0.55 -4.39
CA ILE A 13 -1.30 -0.36 -3.25
C ILE A 13 -0.44 -1.61 -3.15
N ASN A 14 0.88 -1.48 -3.36
CA ASN A 14 1.78 -2.63 -3.45
C ASN A 14 3.17 -2.35 -2.85
N PRO A 15 3.57 -2.99 -1.75
CA PRO A 15 2.82 -3.94 -0.91
C PRO A 15 1.54 -3.34 -0.32
N ASN A 16 0.55 -4.18 -0.03
CA ASN A 16 -0.81 -3.73 0.26
C ASN A 16 -1.04 -3.33 1.72
N ASN A 17 -1.78 -2.28 1.91
CA ASN A 17 -2.49 -1.94 3.13
C ASN A 17 -3.99 -2.16 2.89
N PRO A 18 -4.72 -3.01 3.67
CA PRO A 18 -4.34 -3.56 4.97
C PRO A 18 -3.85 -5.02 4.97
N CYS A 19 -3.81 -5.70 3.83
CA CYS A 19 -3.65 -7.17 3.81
C CYS A 19 -2.18 -7.64 3.82
N GLY A 20 -1.22 -6.74 3.56
CA GLY A 20 0.18 -7.14 3.43
C GLY A 20 0.47 -8.03 2.21
N SER A 21 -0.45 -8.13 1.25
CA SER A 21 -0.21 -8.87 0.01
C SER A 21 0.79 -8.13 -0.88
N VAL A 22 1.52 -8.87 -1.68
CA VAL A 22 2.47 -8.35 -2.66
C VAL A 22 2.07 -8.87 -4.04
N ALA A 23 1.83 -7.95 -4.96
CA ALA A 23 1.62 -8.26 -6.36
C ALA A 23 2.98 -8.34 -7.07
N GLY A 24 3.26 -9.46 -7.72
CA GLY A 24 4.44 -9.67 -8.53
C GLY A 24 4.25 -9.17 -9.96
N ALA A 25 5.24 -9.46 -10.82
CA ALA A 25 5.24 -8.99 -12.20
C ALA A 25 4.03 -9.51 -13.01
N GLU A 26 3.59 -10.73 -12.75
CA GLU A 26 2.47 -11.35 -13.47
C GLU A 26 1.14 -10.65 -13.16
N GLU A 27 0.84 -10.43 -11.88
CA GLU A 27 -0.38 -9.74 -11.46
C GLU A 27 -0.39 -8.27 -11.94
N ILE A 28 0.77 -7.61 -11.92
CA ILE A 28 0.91 -6.25 -12.46
C ILE A 28 0.65 -6.24 -13.97
N GLU A 29 1.19 -7.19 -14.72
CA GLU A 29 0.94 -7.29 -16.17
C GLU A 29 -0.54 -7.57 -16.49
N GLN A 30 -1.21 -8.38 -15.68
CA GLN A 30 -2.66 -8.56 -15.79
C GLN A 30 -3.41 -7.25 -15.58
N LEU A 31 -3.01 -6.44 -14.59
CA LEU A 31 -3.60 -5.11 -14.36
C LEU A 31 -3.35 -4.17 -15.54
N LEU A 32 -2.12 -4.13 -16.06
CA LEU A 32 -1.76 -3.35 -17.24
C LEU A 32 -2.57 -3.79 -18.48
N SER A 33 -2.75 -5.09 -18.68
CA SER A 33 -3.54 -5.63 -19.78
C SER A 33 -5.02 -5.23 -19.72
N ILE A 34 -5.56 -5.07 -18.51
CA ILE A 34 -6.91 -4.53 -18.31
C ILE A 34 -6.92 -3.05 -18.64
N ALA A 35 -5.98 -2.26 -18.13
CA ALA A 35 -5.91 -0.82 -18.36
C ALA A 35 -5.76 -0.46 -19.85
N ARG A 36 -5.00 -1.25 -20.63
CA ARG A 36 -4.82 -1.07 -22.09
C ARG A 36 -6.12 -1.03 -22.88
N LYS A 37 -7.15 -1.73 -22.40
CA LYS A 37 -8.45 -1.77 -23.05
C LYS A 37 -9.27 -0.48 -22.86
N TRP A 38 -8.80 0.41 -22.00
CA TRP A 38 -9.50 1.64 -21.61
C TRP A 38 -8.61 2.86 -21.83
N PRO A 39 -8.66 3.53 -22.99
CA PRO A 39 -7.70 4.59 -23.36
C PRO A 39 -7.63 5.77 -22.40
N ASN A 40 -8.70 6.02 -21.65
CA ASN A 40 -8.78 7.11 -20.69
C ASN A 40 -8.47 6.66 -19.25
N CYS A 41 -8.04 5.42 -19.06
CA CYS A 41 -7.70 4.89 -17.75
C CYS A 41 -6.19 5.02 -17.51
N MET A 42 -5.81 5.41 -16.31
CA MET A 42 -4.44 5.40 -15.80
C MET A 42 -4.36 4.58 -14.53
N ILE A 43 -3.16 4.21 -14.13
CA ILE A 43 -2.90 3.52 -12.87
C ILE A 43 -2.28 4.49 -11.87
N VAL A 44 -2.80 4.52 -10.65
CA VAL A 44 -2.12 5.08 -9.49
C VAL A 44 -1.54 3.94 -8.69
N ALA A 45 -0.22 3.87 -8.63
CA ALA A 45 0.53 2.89 -7.87
C ALA A 45 1.01 3.54 -6.56
N ASP A 46 0.40 3.16 -5.44
CA ASP A 46 0.90 3.54 -4.12
C ASP A 46 1.94 2.51 -3.69
N GLU A 47 3.22 2.90 -3.82
CA GLU A 47 4.38 2.08 -3.51
C GLU A 47 5.05 2.54 -2.20
N ILE A 48 4.28 3.14 -1.28
CA ILE A 48 4.80 3.69 -0.01
C ILE A 48 5.49 2.65 0.87
N TYR A 49 5.23 1.36 0.66
CA TYR A 49 5.83 0.22 1.35
C TYR A 49 6.98 -0.43 0.56
N ASP A 50 7.46 0.23 -0.50
CA ASP A 50 8.65 -0.21 -1.25
C ASP A 50 9.82 -0.50 -0.31
N GLY A 51 10.46 -1.67 -0.48
CA GLY A 51 11.49 -2.16 0.43
C GLY A 51 10.98 -2.92 1.66
N LEU A 52 9.67 -3.01 1.87
CA LEU A 52 9.03 -3.91 2.84
C LEU A 52 8.35 -5.07 2.09
N ASP A 53 8.97 -5.55 1.04
CA ASP A 53 8.62 -6.79 0.34
C ASP A 53 9.47 -7.93 0.91
N PHE A 54 8.81 -8.93 1.47
CA PHE A 54 9.44 -10.11 2.06
C PHE A 54 9.47 -11.29 1.11
N THR A 55 8.88 -11.14 -0.07
CA THR A 55 8.81 -12.18 -1.12
C THR A 55 9.92 -12.02 -2.16
N GLY A 56 10.48 -10.83 -2.30
CA GLY A 56 11.42 -10.46 -3.36
C GLY A 56 10.78 -10.33 -4.75
N THR A 57 9.44 -10.35 -4.82
CA THR A 57 8.69 -10.37 -6.09
C THR A 57 8.13 -9.01 -6.50
N GLN A 58 8.06 -8.05 -5.58
CA GLN A 58 7.55 -6.71 -5.89
C GLN A 58 8.32 -6.08 -7.05
N ARG A 59 7.57 -5.44 -7.93
CA ARG A 59 8.09 -4.57 -9.00
C ARG A 59 7.29 -3.28 -9.01
N SER A 60 7.94 -2.19 -9.36
CA SER A 60 7.21 -0.95 -9.63
C SER A 60 6.35 -1.11 -10.87
N VAL A 61 5.10 -0.68 -10.80
CA VAL A 61 4.15 -0.76 -11.92
C VAL A 61 4.68 0.03 -13.12
N ALA A 62 5.27 1.19 -12.86
CA ALA A 62 5.85 2.03 -13.90
C ALA A 62 7.00 1.35 -14.66
N SER A 63 7.78 0.48 -13.97
CA SER A 63 8.90 -0.22 -14.62
C SER A 63 8.46 -1.30 -15.61
N LEU A 64 7.22 -1.78 -15.49
CA LEU A 64 6.64 -2.80 -16.36
C LEU A 64 5.73 -2.20 -17.44
N SER A 65 5.35 -0.94 -17.32
CA SER A 65 4.47 -0.29 -18.28
C SER A 65 5.24 0.34 -19.43
N THR A 66 4.88 -0.02 -20.66
CA THR A 66 5.42 0.56 -21.88
C THR A 66 4.48 1.56 -22.54
N ASP A 67 3.19 1.56 -22.16
CA ASP A 67 2.13 2.27 -22.88
C ASP A 67 1.00 2.79 -21.97
N VAL A 68 0.82 2.22 -20.79
CA VAL A 68 -0.20 2.66 -19.82
C VAL A 68 0.39 3.75 -18.93
N PRO A 69 -0.28 4.90 -18.77
CA PRO A 69 0.16 5.92 -17.83
C PRO A 69 0.11 5.41 -16.39
N VAL A 70 1.20 5.58 -15.65
CA VAL A 70 1.32 5.19 -14.25
C VAL A 70 1.77 6.39 -13.42
N PHE A 71 1.05 6.66 -12.35
CA PHE A 71 1.36 7.68 -11.38
C PHE A 71 1.78 6.99 -10.09
N THR A 72 3.08 6.96 -9.81
CA THR A 72 3.64 6.29 -8.64
C THR A 72 3.74 7.25 -7.47
N LEU A 73 3.15 6.86 -6.34
CA LEU A 73 3.25 7.56 -5.06
C LEU A 73 4.25 6.86 -4.16
N ASN A 74 5.15 7.62 -3.54
CA ASN A 74 6.06 7.12 -2.53
C ASN A 74 6.47 8.25 -1.57
N GLY A 75 7.16 7.92 -0.47
CA GLY A 75 7.55 8.91 0.52
C GLY A 75 8.33 8.33 1.69
N VAL A 76 8.68 9.19 2.63
CA VAL A 76 9.51 8.82 3.78
C VAL A 76 8.73 8.16 4.93
N SER A 77 7.41 8.22 4.88
CA SER A 77 6.57 7.93 6.06
C SER A 77 6.70 6.50 6.57
N LYS A 78 6.93 5.53 5.68
CA LYS A 78 6.92 4.10 6.04
C LYS A 78 8.32 3.52 6.05
N VAL A 79 8.98 3.51 4.91
CA VAL A 79 10.30 2.89 4.75
C VAL A 79 11.37 3.60 5.56
N TYR A 80 11.31 4.92 5.66
CA TYR A 80 12.29 5.73 6.41
C TYR A 80 11.83 6.10 7.82
N TYR A 81 10.71 5.57 8.31
CA TYR A 81 10.17 5.84 9.66
C TYR A 81 9.97 7.32 10.00
N ALA A 82 9.75 8.14 9.00
CA ALA A 82 9.62 9.58 9.15
C ALA A 82 8.21 10.10 8.79
N PRO A 83 7.12 9.56 9.36
CA PRO A 83 5.76 10.00 9.01
C PRO A 83 5.51 11.46 9.39
N GLY A 84 6.19 11.96 10.42
CA GLY A 84 6.09 13.36 10.87
C GLY A 84 6.72 14.37 9.90
N TRP A 85 7.60 13.94 9.00
CA TRP A 85 8.25 14.84 8.03
C TRP A 85 7.30 15.30 6.91
N ARG A 86 6.21 14.61 6.70
CA ARG A 86 5.16 14.97 5.74
C ARG A 86 5.68 15.21 4.33
N ILE A 87 6.59 14.36 3.85
CA ILE A 87 7.16 14.45 2.50
C ILE A 87 7.02 13.14 1.73
N GLY A 88 6.79 13.28 0.45
CA GLY A 88 6.74 12.21 -0.53
C GLY A 88 6.86 12.80 -1.93
N TYR A 89 6.81 11.95 -2.93
CA TYR A 89 6.82 12.34 -4.33
C TYR A 89 5.74 11.62 -5.13
N LEU A 90 5.39 12.22 -6.24
CA LEU A 90 4.61 11.64 -7.31
C LEU A 90 5.51 11.55 -8.54
N ALA A 91 5.79 10.33 -9.01
CA ALA A 91 6.47 10.11 -10.28
C ALA A 91 5.42 9.84 -11.37
N ILE A 92 5.51 10.53 -12.49
CA ILE A 92 4.58 10.41 -13.61
C ILE A 92 5.30 9.71 -14.77
N HIS A 93 4.86 8.49 -15.06
CA HIS A 93 5.27 7.72 -16.23
C HIS A 93 4.14 7.75 -17.25
N ASP A 94 4.26 8.56 -18.29
CA ASP A 94 3.26 8.69 -19.36
C ASP A 94 3.96 8.63 -20.72
N PRO A 95 4.39 7.43 -21.16
CA PRO A 95 5.20 7.25 -22.38
C PRO A 95 4.44 7.61 -23.65
N THR A 96 3.12 7.63 -23.60
CA THR A 96 2.25 7.95 -24.74
C THR A 96 1.70 9.37 -24.71
N HIS A 97 2.07 10.16 -23.72
CA HIS A 97 1.63 11.56 -23.52
C HIS A 97 0.12 11.76 -23.48
N ARG A 98 -0.63 10.75 -23.00
CA ARG A 98 -2.09 10.79 -22.92
C ARG A 98 -2.61 11.61 -21.74
N MET A 99 -1.77 11.85 -20.72
CA MET A 99 -2.17 12.45 -19.44
C MET A 99 -1.58 13.85 -19.25
N LEU A 100 -1.20 14.56 -20.31
CA LEU A 100 -0.61 15.90 -20.22
C LEU A 100 -1.52 16.89 -19.47
N ASN A 101 -2.82 16.85 -19.73
CA ASN A 101 -3.79 17.72 -19.05
C ASN A 101 -3.91 17.39 -17.55
N VAL A 102 -3.80 16.10 -17.18
CA VAL A 102 -3.81 15.68 -15.76
C VAL A 102 -2.54 16.17 -15.07
N ARG A 103 -1.39 16.01 -15.72
CA ARG A 103 -0.11 16.53 -15.23
C ARG A 103 -0.16 18.04 -15.00
N ASP A 104 -0.62 18.81 -15.98
CA ASP A 104 -0.77 20.28 -15.85
C ASP A 104 -1.71 20.65 -14.69
N GLY A 105 -2.82 19.91 -14.54
CA GLY A 105 -3.73 20.09 -13.42
C GLY A 105 -3.06 19.86 -12.05
N ILE A 106 -2.28 18.79 -11.93
CA ILE A 106 -1.50 18.49 -10.71
C ILE A 106 -0.49 19.60 -10.42
N GLU A 107 0.25 20.04 -11.44
CA GLU A 107 1.24 21.12 -11.30
C GLU A 107 0.59 22.43 -10.83
N ARG A 108 -0.60 22.77 -11.32
CA ARG A 108 -1.37 23.95 -10.86
C ARG A 108 -1.79 23.81 -9.40
N MET A 109 -2.26 22.64 -8.99
CA MET A 109 -2.62 22.36 -7.59
C MET A 109 -1.40 22.45 -6.66
N LEU A 110 -0.23 21.95 -7.10
CA LEU A 110 1.01 22.05 -6.34
C LEU A 110 1.45 23.50 -6.14
N ARG A 111 1.30 24.36 -7.15
CA ARG A 111 1.59 25.81 -7.02
C ARG A 111 0.73 26.48 -5.97
N ALA A 112 -0.54 26.11 -5.83
CA ALA A 112 -1.42 26.65 -4.79
C ALA A 112 -0.98 26.24 -3.38
N ARG A 113 -0.34 25.07 -3.23
CA ARG A 113 0.22 24.60 -1.95
C ARG A 113 1.61 25.20 -1.66
N LEU A 114 2.30 25.73 -2.65
CA LEU A 114 3.70 26.19 -2.63
C LEU A 114 4.69 25.01 -2.70
N CYS A 115 5.34 24.64 -1.60
CA CYS A 115 6.32 23.57 -1.58
C CYS A 115 6.24 22.70 -0.32
N ALA A 116 6.83 21.51 -0.38
CA ALA A 116 7.13 20.73 0.81
C ALA A 116 8.29 21.38 1.59
N SER A 117 8.42 21.04 2.87
CA SER A 117 9.50 21.54 3.73
C SER A 117 10.88 21.33 3.10
N THR A 118 11.64 22.38 2.86
CA THR A 118 12.96 22.33 2.25
C THR A 118 13.94 21.42 3.01
N PRO A 119 14.08 21.49 4.34
CA PRO A 119 14.93 20.57 5.09
C PRO A 119 14.52 19.10 4.89
N ALA A 120 13.22 18.82 4.84
CA ALA A 120 12.72 17.47 4.62
C ALA A 120 13.03 16.96 3.20
N GLN A 121 13.04 17.85 2.18
CA GLN A 121 13.44 17.48 0.82
C GLN A 121 14.90 17.05 0.77
N PHE A 122 15.83 17.82 1.37
CA PHE A 122 17.23 17.44 1.44
C PHE A 122 17.45 16.15 2.24
N GLY A 123 16.76 15.99 3.34
CA GLY A 123 16.83 14.74 4.11
C GLY A 123 16.32 13.53 3.33
N TYR A 124 15.24 13.70 2.55
CA TYR A 124 14.73 12.62 1.71
C TYR A 124 15.68 12.29 0.55
N LEU A 125 16.26 13.31 -0.09
CA LEU A 125 17.28 13.11 -1.13
C LEU A 125 18.45 12.30 -0.59
N ALA A 126 19.01 12.68 0.56
CA ALA A 126 20.09 11.95 1.21
C ALA A 126 19.68 10.49 1.52
N GLY A 127 18.41 10.26 1.94
CA GLY A 127 17.88 8.92 2.16
C GLY A 127 17.81 8.09 0.87
N LEU A 128 17.42 8.69 -0.25
CA LEU A 128 17.36 8.02 -1.55
C LEU A 128 18.75 7.66 -2.10
N GLU A 129 19.74 8.51 -1.85
CA GLU A 129 21.13 8.32 -2.27
C GLU A 129 21.94 7.43 -1.32
N SER A 130 21.42 7.17 -0.11
CA SER A 130 22.13 6.36 0.88
C SER A 130 22.10 4.87 0.55
N ASP A 131 23.08 4.14 1.12
CA ASP A 131 22.99 2.70 1.19
C ASP A 131 21.76 2.29 2.02
N ARG A 132 20.91 1.46 1.44
CA ARG A 132 19.66 0.97 2.05
C ARG A 132 19.84 -0.35 2.80
N SER A 133 21.07 -0.81 3.03
CA SER A 133 21.36 -2.08 3.71
C SER A 133 20.79 -2.15 5.14
N TRP A 134 20.65 -0.99 5.81
CA TRP A 134 20.02 -0.89 7.13
C TRP A 134 18.55 -1.41 7.14
N MET A 135 17.89 -1.38 6.00
CA MET A 135 16.52 -1.89 5.85
C MET A 135 16.43 -3.41 6.04
N LEU A 136 17.51 -4.15 5.73
CA LEU A 136 17.53 -5.60 5.87
C LEU A 136 17.27 -6.03 7.31
N GLY A 137 17.99 -5.44 8.27
CA GLY A 137 17.81 -5.74 9.70
C GLY A 137 16.40 -5.40 10.21
N TYR A 138 15.79 -4.35 9.65
CA TYR A 138 14.42 -4.02 9.99
C TYR A 138 13.41 -5.01 9.38
N SER A 139 13.56 -5.34 8.11
CA SER A 139 12.70 -6.32 7.44
C SER A 139 12.74 -7.67 8.17
N GLU A 140 13.92 -8.13 8.56
CA GLU A 140 14.08 -9.34 9.37
C GLU A 140 13.35 -9.26 10.72
N LYS A 141 13.40 -8.09 11.39
CA LYS A 141 12.66 -7.88 12.64
C LYS A 141 11.15 -7.99 12.41
N VAL A 142 10.62 -7.33 11.37
CA VAL A 142 9.19 -7.38 11.03
C VAL A 142 8.76 -8.80 10.67
N ILE A 143 9.57 -9.53 9.90
CA ILE A 143 9.31 -10.94 9.55
C ILE A 143 9.20 -11.79 10.83
N ARG A 144 10.17 -11.68 11.75
CA ARG A 144 10.12 -12.43 13.02
C ARG A 144 8.87 -12.09 13.84
N GLN A 145 8.48 -10.81 13.91
CA GLN A 145 7.27 -10.38 14.61
C GLN A 145 6.01 -10.96 13.95
N ARG A 146 5.92 -10.90 12.63
CA ARG A 146 4.85 -11.50 11.84
C ARG A 146 4.71 -12.98 12.14
N ASP A 147 5.81 -13.73 12.09
CA ASP A 147 5.80 -15.18 12.25
C ASP A 147 5.37 -15.60 13.67
N VAL A 148 5.79 -14.84 14.69
CA VAL A 148 5.29 -15.03 16.07
C VAL A 148 3.79 -14.77 16.16
N CYS A 149 3.30 -13.68 15.54
CA CYS A 149 1.87 -13.36 15.54
C CYS A 149 1.06 -14.45 14.83
N ILE A 150 1.50 -14.90 13.64
CA ILE A 150 0.82 -15.97 12.89
C ILE A 150 0.74 -17.23 13.76
N LYS A 151 1.88 -17.66 14.35
CA LYS A 151 1.93 -18.83 15.21
C LYS A 151 0.99 -18.74 16.40
N ARG A 152 0.83 -17.57 17.00
CA ARG A 152 -0.04 -17.38 18.16
C ARG A 152 -1.52 -17.28 17.77
N ILE A 153 -1.83 -16.51 16.75
CA ILE A 153 -3.21 -16.30 16.28
C ILE A 153 -3.79 -17.61 15.76
N SER A 154 -3.03 -18.43 15.02
CA SER A 154 -3.51 -19.73 14.51
C SER A 154 -3.79 -20.78 15.61
N GLN A 155 -3.45 -20.49 16.87
CA GLN A 155 -3.82 -21.32 18.02
C GLN A 155 -5.13 -20.89 18.69
N ILE A 156 -5.72 -19.78 18.24
CA ILE A 156 -6.94 -19.22 18.83
C ILE A 156 -8.13 -19.68 17.97
N GLU A 157 -9.04 -20.40 18.57
CA GLU A 157 -10.31 -20.77 17.93
C GLU A 157 -11.11 -19.52 17.59
N GLY A 158 -11.70 -19.47 16.41
CA GLY A 158 -12.46 -18.30 15.92
C GLY A 158 -11.62 -17.23 15.24
N LEU A 159 -10.30 -17.43 15.09
CA LEU A 159 -9.42 -16.54 14.33
C LEU A 159 -8.71 -17.28 13.21
N GLU A 160 -8.63 -16.64 12.05
CA GLU A 160 -7.80 -17.07 10.92
C GLU A 160 -6.87 -15.95 10.48
N VAL A 161 -5.65 -16.30 10.14
CA VAL A 161 -4.66 -15.33 9.65
C VAL A 161 -3.89 -15.92 8.47
N GLN A 162 -3.71 -15.10 7.42
CA GLN A 162 -2.84 -15.41 6.30
C GLN A 162 -1.49 -14.71 6.47
N SER A 163 -0.43 -15.36 6.00
CA SER A 163 0.89 -14.75 6.00
C SER A 163 0.91 -13.55 5.05
N SER A 164 1.28 -12.38 5.58
CA SER A 164 1.54 -11.20 4.76
C SER A 164 2.91 -11.34 4.05
N GLY A 165 2.92 -11.01 2.75
CA GLY A 165 4.14 -11.02 1.95
C GLY A 165 4.95 -9.73 2.04
N GLY A 166 4.35 -8.66 2.57
CA GLY A 166 4.99 -7.35 2.65
C GLY A 166 4.29 -6.38 3.59
N ALA A 167 4.76 -5.14 3.58
CA ALA A 167 4.36 -4.07 4.51
C ALA A 167 4.59 -4.48 5.98
N PHE A 168 3.82 -3.98 6.92
CA PHE A 168 3.83 -4.36 8.34
C PHE A 168 2.41 -4.55 8.89
N TYR A 169 1.53 -5.00 8.02
CA TYR A 169 0.12 -5.27 8.33
C TYR A 169 -0.15 -6.76 8.32
N MET A 170 -1.09 -7.15 9.17
CA MET A 170 -1.64 -8.49 9.19
C MET A 170 -3.16 -8.36 9.31
N PHE A 171 -3.87 -8.98 8.39
CA PHE A 171 -5.32 -8.98 8.39
C PHE A 171 -5.82 -10.30 8.97
N VAL A 172 -6.45 -10.21 10.15
CA VAL A 172 -6.98 -11.37 10.87
C VAL A 172 -8.48 -11.46 10.61
N ARG A 173 -8.95 -12.62 10.20
CA ARG A 173 -10.35 -12.90 9.97
C ARG A 173 -10.99 -13.45 11.23
N LEU A 174 -12.13 -12.90 11.60
CA LEU A 174 -12.99 -13.44 12.65
C LEU A 174 -13.88 -14.54 12.03
N THR A 175 -13.76 -15.78 12.52
CA THR A 175 -14.55 -16.92 12.04
C THR A 175 -15.64 -17.33 13.05
N ASP A 176 -15.53 -16.87 14.30
CA ASP A 176 -16.60 -16.98 15.28
C ASP A 176 -17.76 -16.06 14.89
N ALA A 177 -18.98 -16.61 14.81
CA ALA A 177 -20.16 -15.88 14.35
C ALA A 177 -20.46 -14.65 15.23
N LYS A 178 -20.29 -14.75 16.54
CA LYS A 178 -20.51 -13.65 17.47
C LYS A 178 -19.63 -12.44 17.18
N TRP A 179 -18.37 -12.68 16.88
CA TRP A 179 -17.40 -11.62 16.58
C TRP A 179 -17.52 -11.11 15.13
N ALA A 180 -17.82 -12.02 14.21
CA ALA A 180 -17.95 -11.68 12.79
C ALA A 180 -19.19 -10.83 12.47
N GLU A 181 -20.24 -10.88 13.29
CA GLU A 181 -21.42 -10.03 13.13
C GLU A 181 -21.13 -8.56 13.42
N ASP A 182 -20.31 -8.27 14.44
CA ASP A 182 -19.92 -6.93 14.83
C ASP A 182 -18.41 -6.86 15.15
N ASP A 183 -17.60 -6.80 14.12
CA ASP A 183 -16.15 -6.68 14.23
C ASP A 183 -15.71 -5.37 14.90
N LYS A 184 -16.54 -4.33 14.83
CA LYS A 184 -16.28 -3.06 15.51
C LYS A 184 -16.44 -3.21 17.04
N GLN A 185 -17.49 -3.91 17.49
CA GLN A 185 -17.66 -4.16 18.91
C GLN A 185 -16.54 -5.06 19.44
N PHE A 186 -16.13 -6.09 18.67
CA PHE A 186 -14.98 -6.92 19.02
C PHE A 186 -13.70 -6.08 19.25
N VAL A 187 -13.41 -5.12 18.36
CA VAL A 187 -12.24 -4.23 18.50
C VAL A 187 -12.34 -3.35 19.75
N LEU A 188 -13.55 -2.86 20.08
CA LEU A 188 -13.78 -2.05 21.27
C LEU A 188 -13.62 -2.88 22.56
N ASP A 189 -14.15 -4.09 22.59
CA ASP A 189 -14.02 -5.00 23.73
C ASP A 189 -12.55 -5.36 23.96
N LEU A 190 -11.81 -5.70 22.88
CA LEU A 190 -10.38 -6.00 22.93
C LEU A 190 -9.56 -4.80 23.46
N LEU A 191 -9.94 -3.58 23.08
CA LEU A 191 -9.29 -2.38 23.58
C LEU A 191 -9.59 -2.15 25.08
N HIS A 192 -10.83 -2.32 25.49
CA HIS A 192 -11.26 -2.03 26.86
C HIS A 192 -10.82 -3.10 27.86
N GLU A 193 -10.89 -4.37 27.47
CA GLU A 193 -10.62 -5.49 28.37
C GLU A 193 -9.14 -5.89 28.38
N GLU A 194 -8.49 -5.88 27.21
CA GLU A 194 -7.13 -6.37 27.04
C GLU A 194 -6.10 -5.27 26.69
N HIS A 195 -6.55 -4.03 26.52
CA HIS A 195 -5.71 -2.87 26.15
C HIS A 195 -4.96 -3.05 24.82
N VAL A 196 -5.53 -3.83 23.90
CA VAL A 196 -4.98 -4.07 22.56
C VAL A 196 -5.77 -3.28 21.53
N LEU A 197 -5.11 -2.33 20.88
CA LEU A 197 -5.72 -1.52 19.83
C LEU A 197 -5.47 -2.17 18.46
N VAL A 198 -6.54 -2.52 17.78
CA VAL A 198 -6.55 -2.95 16.38
C VAL A 198 -7.57 -2.14 15.59
N VAL A 199 -7.65 -2.33 14.27
CA VAL A 199 -8.61 -1.63 13.42
C VAL A 199 -9.63 -2.64 12.90
N HIS A 200 -10.92 -2.31 12.97
CA HIS A 200 -11.98 -3.18 12.47
C HIS A 200 -11.94 -3.27 10.94
N GLY A 201 -12.06 -4.49 10.41
CA GLY A 201 -11.93 -4.77 8.98
C GLY A 201 -13.07 -4.20 8.15
N SER A 202 -14.30 -4.13 8.71
CA SER A 202 -15.47 -3.51 8.05
C SER A 202 -15.25 -2.03 7.69
N GLY A 203 -14.30 -1.35 8.35
CA GLY A 203 -13.87 0.01 7.99
C GLY A 203 -13.15 0.10 6.65
N PHE A 204 -12.51 -0.99 6.20
CA PHE A 204 -11.89 -1.08 4.87
C PHE A 204 -12.87 -1.57 3.82
N SER A 205 -13.70 -2.54 4.15
CA SER A 205 -14.72 -3.06 3.26
C SER A 205 -15.91 -3.64 4.05
N PRO A 206 -17.10 -3.05 3.97
CA PRO A 206 -18.28 -3.54 4.71
C PRO A 206 -18.67 -4.98 4.35
N LYS A 207 -18.29 -5.47 3.17
CA LYS A 207 -18.63 -6.82 2.68
C LYS A 207 -17.51 -7.85 2.88
N LEU A 208 -16.24 -7.42 2.84
CA LEU A 208 -15.08 -8.30 2.82
C LEU A 208 -14.18 -8.13 4.04
N GLY A 209 -14.42 -7.12 4.84
CA GLY A 209 -13.59 -6.76 5.98
C GLY A 209 -13.95 -7.47 7.29
N LYS A 210 -14.90 -8.38 7.24
CA LYS A 210 -15.34 -9.16 8.41
C LYS A 210 -14.63 -10.49 8.51
#